data_df9730c056fb3f672354a650b0425a59
#
_entry.id   df9730c056fb3f672354a650b0425a59
#
_cell.length_a   1.000
_cell.length_b   1.000
_cell.length_c   1.000
_cell.angle_alpha   90.00
_cell.angle_beta   90.00
_cell.angle_gamma   90.00
#
_symmetry.space_group_name_H-M   'P 1'
#
loop_
_entity.id
_entity.type
_entity.pdbx_description
1 polymer ?
#
loop_
_entity_poly.entity_id
_entity_poly.type
_entity_poly.pdbx_seq_one_letter_code
_entity_poly.pdbx_strand_id
1 'polypeptide(L)'
;MEDSPKIYVASLSDYNSGSLRGKWFDLSQYTSADDLLIDIDAMLKSFGPGREEWAIHDFEGFPRSLYSENMSKEKLQMVIDLASIANDINAPMGVFYKWMENYHDEFSDAHDAASKFNDSYVGEYDSPKDFAHDMASEAVASTDSGGYMSESVRNKVNQFYESMLNYLDLTDTDARQIAIDMADSEELDEDSHWQRVDEIEREIENDPTGYFLDMGYSAKQLVESAINGGFPWMFFDSERYWRDLSLSGYDDIYFDGKYYIFYEY
;
A
#
# COMPACT_ATOMS: atom_id res chain seq x y z
N MET A 1 -1.15 14.83 16.64
CA MET A 1 -1.45 16.04 15.83
C MET A 1 -0.22 16.23 14.99
N GLU A 2 -0.35 16.06 13.68
CA GLU A 2 0.72 16.42 12.76
C GLU A 2 0.92 17.93 12.87
N ASP A 3 2.18 18.36 12.93
CA ASP A 3 2.50 19.79 13.04
C ASP A 3 2.05 20.50 11.75
N SER A 4 1.42 21.67 11.91
CA SER A 4 1.02 22.50 10.76
C SER A 4 2.24 22.86 9.91
N PRO A 5 2.11 22.99 8.56
CA PRO A 5 3.22 23.35 7.69
C PRO A 5 3.77 24.73 8.04
N LYS A 6 5.09 24.83 8.27
CA LYS A 6 5.79 26.06 8.67
C LYS A 6 7.07 26.23 7.89
N ILE A 7 7.45 27.48 7.67
CA ILE A 7 8.75 27.85 7.10
C ILE A 7 9.44 28.89 7.98
N TYR A 8 10.76 28.75 8.15
CA TYR A 8 11.59 29.81 8.75
C TYR A 8 12.22 30.65 7.65
N VAL A 9 11.76 31.90 7.55
CA VAL A 9 12.26 32.86 6.55
C VAL A 9 13.28 33.77 7.20
N ALA A 10 14.48 33.86 6.62
CA ALA A 10 15.58 34.70 7.10
C ALA A 10 15.94 35.82 6.12
N SER A 11 16.35 36.96 6.66
CA SER A 11 16.95 38.07 5.86
C SER A 11 18.35 37.68 5.39
N LEU A 12 18.58 37.64 4.09
CA LEU A 12 19.89 37.33 3.52
C LEU A 12 20.96 38.41 3.83
N SER A 13 20.58 39.67 3.90
CA SER A 13 21.49 40.76 4.29
C SER A 13 22.04 40.55 5.71
N ASP A 14 21.17 40.19 6.67
CA ASP A 14 21.57 39.95 8.04
C ASP A 14 22.38 38.65 8.16
N TYR A 15 21.96 37.58 7.45
CA TYR A 15 22.67 36.30 7.43
C TYR A 15 24.11 36.47 6.90
N ASN A 16 24.29 37.18 5.79
CA ASN A 16 25.61 37.46 5.20
C ASN A 16 26.50 38.34 6.11
N SER A 17 25.89 39.09 7.01
CA SER A 17 26.61 39.87 8.04
C SER A 17 26.87 39.10 9.34
N GLY A 18 26.52 37.82 9.38
CA GLY A 18 26.75 36.95 10.55
C GLY A 18 25.64 36.99 11.62
N SER A 19 24.46 37.52 11.25
CA SER A 19 23.31 37.58 12.15
C SER A 19 22.13 36.83 11.60
N LEU A 20 21.68 35.76 12.27
CA LEU A 20 20.48 35.03 11.87
C LEU A 20 19.24 35.80 12.34
N ARG A 21 18.65 36.57 11.42
CA ARG A 21 17.40 37.30 11.62
C ARG A 21 16.31 36.76 10.74
N GLY A 22 15.22 36.29 11.33
CA GLY A 22 14.10 35.71 10.60
C GLY A 22 12.91 35.46 11.51
N LYS A 23 11.88 34.84 10.96
CA LYS A 23 10.66 34.47 11.65
C LYS A 23 10.09 33.17 11.07
N TRP A 24 9.46 32.38 11.93
CA TRP A 24 8.61 31.28 11.51
C TRP A 24 7.26 31.81 11.02
N PHE A 25 6.81 31.28 9.88
CA PHE A 25 5.48 31.50 9.33
C PHE A 25 4.73 30.17 9.33
N ASP A 26 3.59 30.14 10.01
CA ASP A 26 2.67 29.01 10.00
C ASP A 26 1.78 29.14 8.76
N LEU A 27 2.00 28.24 7.79
CA LEU A 27 1.35 28.32 6.49
C LEU A 27 -0.14 28.00 6.55
N SER A 28 -0.61 27.32 7.60
CA SER A 28 -2.03 27.08 7.83
C SER A 28 -2.84 28.35 8.14
N GLN A 29 -2.17 29.46 8.43
CA GLN A 29 -2.82 30.75 8.69
C GLN A 29 -3.07 31.55 7.40
N TYR A 30 -2.62 31.06 6.25
CA TYR A 30 -2.73 31.75 4.96
C TYR A 30 -3.68 31.00 4.03
N THR A 31 -4.37 31.75 3.18
CA THR A 31 -5.17 31.22 2.08
C THR A 31 -4.53 31.46 0.72
N SER A 32 -3.53 32.35 0.68
CA SER A 32 -2.80 32.63 -0.55
C SER A 32 -1.31 32.88 -0.28
N ALA A 33 -0.48 32.50 -1.25
CA ALA A 33 0.94 32.82 -1.23
C ALA A 33 1.19 34.34 -1.33
N ASP A 34 0.27 35.13 -1.92
CA ASP A 34 0.39 36.59 -1.97
C ASP A 34 0.35 37.19 -0.57
N ASP A 35 -0.57 36.77 0.28
CA ASP A 35 -0.68 37.26 1.66
C ASP A 35 0.57 36.89 2.49
N LEU A 36 1.09 35.67 2.32
CA LEU A 36 2.36 35.25 2.93
C LEU A 36 3.52 36.15 2.46
N LEU A 37 3.65 36.44 1.16
CA LEU A 37 4.72 37.28 0.64
C LEU A 37 4.61 38.74 1.12
N ILE A 38 3.40 39.26 1.33
CA ILE A 38 3.17 40.58 1.96
C ILE A 38 3.69 40.58 3.41
N ASP A 39 3.42 39.53 4.17
CA ASP A 39 3.89 39.42 5.56
C ASP A 39 5.40 39.22 5.67
N ILE A 40 6.02 38.47 4.72
CA ILE A 40 7.49 38.38 4.61
C ILE A 40 8.11 39.75 4.33
N ASP A 41 7.57 40.50 3.40
CA ASP A 41 8.04 41.86 3.07
C ASP A 41 7.89 42.83 4.28
N ALA A 42 6.77 42.73 5.01
CA ALA A 42 6.55 43.49 6.23
C ALA A 42 7.56 43.13 7.34
N MET A 43 7.89 41.86 7.49
CA MET A 43 8.93 41.38 8.41
C MET A 43 10.30 41.99 8.04
N LEU A 44 10.70 41.91 6.76
CA LEU A 44 11.99 42.45 6.30
C LEU A 44 12.09 43.96 6.52
N LYS A 45 11.05 44.72 6.20
CA LYS A 45 10.96 46.16 6.47
C LYS A 45 11.09 46.48 7.97
N SER A 46 10.57 45.65 8.85
CA SER A 46 10.68 45.86 10.29
C SER A 46 12.12 45.75 10.82
N PHE A 47 12.99 45.02 10.11
CA PHE A 47 14.40 44.88 10.44
C PHE A 47 15.25 46.14 10.06
N GLY A 48 14.70 47.02 9.22
CA GLY A 48 15.32 48.28 8.80
C GLY A 48 15.68 48.31 7.29
N PRO A 49 16.24 49.40 6.79
CA PRO A 49 16.50 49.58 5.38
C PRO A 49 17.57 48.64 4.83
N GLY A 50 17.48 48.32 3.53
CA GLY A 50 18.44 47.47 2.81
C GLY A 50 18.24 45.95 3.06
N ARG A 51 17.04 45.55 3.47
CA ARG A 51 16.64 44.16 3.65
C ARG A 51 15.49 43.86 2.72
N GLU A 52 15.84 43.43 1.51
CA GLU A 52 14.88 43.15 0.44
C GLU A 52 14.93 41.69 -0.01
N GLU A 53 16.03 40.99 0.32
CA GLU A 53 16.25 39.60 -0.06
C GLU A 53 16.07 38.67 1.13
N TRP A 54 15.46 37.53 0.87
CA TRP A 54 15.19 36.48 1.86
C TRP A 54 15.36 35.06 1.30
N ALA A 55 15.54 34.10 2.17
CA ALA A 55 15.51 32.68 1.86
C ALA A 55 14.83 31.90 2.98
N ILE A 56 14.33 30.72 2.65
CA ILE A 56 13.78 29.77 3.62
C ILE A 56 14.96 28.94 4.13
N HIS A 57 15.29 29.06 5.42
CA HIS A 57 16.40 28.36 6.04
C HIS A 57 15.98 27.09 6.76
N ASP A 58 14.68 26.94 7.08
CA ASP A 58 14.15 25.74 7.74
C ASP A 58 12.66 25.56 7.43
N PHE A 59 12.14 24.34 7.60
CA PHE A 59 10.74 24.01 7.35
C PHE A 59 10.29 22.85 8.25
N GLU A 60 8.99 22.78 8.51
CA GLU A 60 8.33 21.73 9.29
C GLU A 60 6.96 21.42 8.69
N GLY A 61 6.45 20.17 8.87
CA GLY A 61 5.06 19.80 8.62
C GLY A 61 4.65 19.65 7.15
N PHE A 62 5.63 19.48 6.22
CA PHE A 62 5.35 19.14 4.81
C PHE A 62 6.51 18.37 4.17
N PRO A 63 6.32 17.70 3.02
CA PRO A 63 7.33 16.87 2.37
C PRO A 63 8.60 17.61 1.98
N ARG A 64 9.75 16.98 2.18
CA ARG A 64 11.06 17.52 1.76
C ARG A 64 11.14 17.79 0.26
N SER A 65 10.46 17.02 -0.57
CA SER A 65 10.41 17.17 -2.01
C SER A 65 9.85 18.53 -2.47
N LEU A 66 8.99 19.15 -1.66
CA LEU A 66 8.44 20.49 -1.93
C LEU A 66 9.34 21.63 -1.46
N TYR A 67 10.30 21.34 -0.55
CA TYR A 67 11.16 22.38 0.00
C TYR A 67 12.29 22.79 -0.94
N SER A 68 12.55 24.10 -1.00
CA SER A 68 13.81 24.69 -1.44
C SER A 68 14.02 26.04 -0.75
N GLU A 69 15.29 26.50 -0.65
CA GLU A 69 15.60 27.82 -0.06
C GLU A 69 14.88 28.98 -0.76
N ASN A 70 14.64 28.82 -2.07
CA ASN A 70 13.95 29.79 -2.92
C ASN A 70 12.72 29.13 -3.56
N MET A 71 11.68 28.88 -2.76
CA MET A 71 10.43 28.34 -3.29
C MET A 71 9.73 29.36 -4.19
N SER A 72 9.23 28.88 -5.35
CA SER A 72 8.38 29.70 -6.20
C SER A 72 7.03 29.98 -5.51
N LYS A 73 6.31 30.99 -6.00
CA LYS A 73 4.98 31.32 -5.49
C LYS A 73 4.00 30.13 -5.60
N GLU A 74 4.08 29.39 -6.71
CA GLU A 74 3.26 28.20 -6.94
C GLU A 74 3.55 27.09 -5.92
N LYS A 75 4.84 26.87 -5.60
CA LYS A 75 5.21 25.89 -4.54
C LYS A 75 4.79 26.34 -3.15
N LEU A 76 4.90 27.65 -2.83
CA LEU A 76 4.37 28.19 -1.58
C LEU A 76 2.85 28.00 -1.48
N GLN A 77 2.12 28.28 -2.57
CA GLN A 77 0.68 28.07 -2.65
C GLN A 77 0.33 26.59 -2.43
N MET A 78 1.05 25.68 -3.10
CA MET A 78 0.83 24.24 -2.91
C MET A 78 0.96 23.82 -1.45
N VAL A 79 1.99 24.29 -0.73
CA VAL A 79 2.17 23.93 0.70
C VAL A 79 1.08 24.57 1.57
N ILE A 80 0.61 25.78 1.24
CA ILE A 80 -0.54 26.41 1.92
C ILE A 80 -1.80 25.55 1.73
N ASP A 81 -2.04 25.09 0.50
CA ASP A 81 -3.23 24.33 0.15
C ASP A 81 -3.22 22.92 0.79
N LEU A 82 -2.03 22.32 1.02
CA LEU A 82 -1.92 21.05 1.72
C LEU A 82 -2.60 21.04 3.10
N ALA A 83 -2.57 22.17 3.82
CA ALA A 83 -3.26 22.29 5.11
C ALA A 83 -4.79 22.26 4.96
N SER A 84 -5.32 22.67 3.80
CA SER A 84 -6.77 22.73 3.56
C SER A 84 -7.37 21.39 3.11
N ILE A 85 -6.58 20.54 2.45
CA ILE A 85 -7.03 19.27 1.88
C ILE A 85 -6.96 18.08 2.85
N ALA A 86 -6.51 18.30 4.10
CA ALA A 86 -6.31 17.20 5.05
C ALA A 86 -7.57 16.34 5.29
N ASN A 87 -8.76 16.93 5.14
CA ASN A 87 -10.04 16.22 5.25
C ASN A 87 -10.45 15.48 3.95
N ASP A 88 -9.78 15.75 2.85
CA ASP A 88 -10.07 15.15 1.54
C ASP A 88 -9.18 13.91 1.28
N ILE A 89 -8.22 13.65 2.15
CA ILE A 89 -7.29 12.51 2.08
C ILE A 89 -7.88 11.31 2.82
N ASN A 90 -7.98 10.15 2.16
CA ASN A 90 -8.54 8.92 2.69
C ASN A 90 -7.60 8.15 3.65
N ALA A 91 -6.45 8.74 4.03
CA ALA A 91 -5.46 8.16 4.92
C ALA A 91 -4.83 9.26 5.80
N PRO A 92 -4.00 8.93 6.82
CA PRO A 92 -3.24 9.92 7.56
C PRO A 92 -2.36 10.79 6.65
N MET A 93 -2.25 12.09 6.94
CA MET A 93 -1.45 13.02 6.14
C MET A 93 0.02 12.60 6.02
N GLY A 94 0.60 11.95 7.04
CA GLY A 94 1.95 11.41 6.97
C GLY A 94 2.12 10.31 5.91
N VAL A 95 1.08 9.54 5.63
CA VAL A 95 1.07 8.56 4.54
C VAL A 95 1.03 9.29 3.20
N PHE A 96 0.16 10.29 3.06
CA PHE A 96 0.07 11.14 1.87
C PHE A 96 1.41 11.82 1.55
N TYR A 97 2.09 12.35 2.57
CA TYR A 97 3.40 12.99 2.39
C TYR A 97 4.49 11.99 1.95
N LYS A 98 4.52 10.78 2.52
CA LYS A 98 5.42 9.73 2.06
C LYS A 98 5.12 9.28 0.64
N TRP A 99 3.83 9.17 0.30
CA TRP A 99 3.41 8.84 -1.06
C TRP A 99 3.87 9.91 -2.05
N MET A 100 3.70 11.21 -1.74
CA MET A 100 4.21 12.31 -2.58
C MET A 100 5.74 12.28 -2.76
N GLU A 101 6.49 11.79 -1.77
CA GLU A 101 7.96 11.67 -1.86
C GLU A 101 8.38 10.50 -2.75
N ASN A 102 7.62 9.42 -2.76
CA ASN A 102 7.87 8.23 -3.56
C ASN A 102 7.33 8.35 -4.99
N TYR A 103 6.28 9.14 -5.18
CA TYR A 103 5.63 9.35 -6.46
C TYR A 103 6.38 10.41 -7.28
N HIS A 104 6.86 10.01 -8.46
CA HIS A 104 7.74 10.86 -9.29
C HIS A 104 7.00 11.77 -10.26
N ASP A 105 5.68 11.75 -10.29
CA ASP A 105 4.88 12.61 -11.17
C ASP A 105 4.82 14.05 -10.66
N GLU A 106 4.75 14.99 -11.60
CA GLU A 106 4.49 16.38 -11.27
C GLU A 106 2.99 16.57 -10.97
N PHE A 107 2.70 17.21 -9.83
CA PHE A 107 1.36 17.62 -9.45
C PHE A 107 1.14 19.08 -9.85
N SER A 108 -0.03 19.39 -10.43
CA SER A 108 -0.37 20.76 -10.78
C SER A 108 -0.64 21.63 -9.55
N ASP A 109 -1.26 21.04 -8.53
CA ASP A 109 -1.60 21.65 -7.25
C ASP A 109 -1.89 20.58 -6.19
N ALA A 110 -2.23 20.99 -4.97
CA ALA A 110 -2.52 20.08 -3.86
C ALA A 110 -3.77 19.23 -4.09
N HIS A 111 -4.80 19.73 -4.78
CA HIS A 111 -6.01 18.96 -5.07
C HIS A 111 -5.76 17.88 -6.13
N ASP A 112 -4.93 18.17 -7.15
CA ASP A 112 -4.49 17.16 -8.12
C ASP A 112 -3.71 16.03 -7.43
N ALA A 113 -2.81 16.37 -6.50
CA ALA A 113 -2.09 15.39 -5.70
C ALA A 113 -3.05 14.54 -4.83
N ALA A 114 -4.02 15.18 -4.17
CA ALA A 114 -5.04 14.49 -3.37
C ALA A 114 -5.92 13.55 -4.20
N SER A 115 -6.34 13.99 -5.39
CA SER A 115 -7.13 13.15 -6.31
C SER A 115 -6.35 11.91 -6.72
N LYS A 116 -5.11 12.08 -7.20
CA LYS A 116 -4.25 10.96 -7.61
C LYS A 116 -3.96 10.00 -6.47
N PHE A 117 -3.72 10.53 -5.26
CA PHE A 117 -3.54 9.73 -4.07
C PHE A 117 -4.77 8.87 -3.78
N ASN A 118 -5.95 9.49 -3.71
CA ASN A 118 -7.20 8.79 -3.39
C ASN A 118 -7.59 7.78 -4.48
N ASP A 119 -7.28 8.06 -5.74
CA ASP A 119 -7.53 7.17 -6.88
C ASP A 119 -6.62 5.92 -6.83
N SER A 120 -5.40 6.06 -6.32
CA SER A 120 -4.45 4.95 -6.15
C SER A 120 -4.58 4.22 -4.81
N TYR A 121 -5.18 4.85 -3.78
CA TYR A 121 -5.27 4.30 -2.43
C TYR A 121 -6.28 3.15 -2.35
N VAL A 122 -5.80 1.99 -1.93
CA VAL A 122 -6.62 0.77 -1.80
C VAL A 122 -7.14 0.58 -0.38
N GLY A 123 -6.28 0.74 0.65
CA GLY A 123 -6.70 0.51 2.04
C GLY A 123 -5.55 0.43 3.04
N GLU A 124 -5.92 0.33 4.33
CA GLU A 124 -5.02 0.13 5.47
C GLU A 124 -5.07 -1.31 5.94
N TYR A 125 -3.89 -1.92 6.21
CA TYR A 125 -3.74 -3.32 6.63
C TYR A 125 -2.70 -3.46 7.73
N ASP A 126 -2.77 -4.54 8.50
CA ASP A 126 -1.74 -4.88 9.50
C ASP A 126 -0.46 -5.39 8.82
N SER A 127 -0.60 -6.04 7.68
CA SER A 127 0.52 -6.44 6.82
C SER A 127 0.11 -6.50 5.34
N PRO A 128 1.07 -6.45 4.40
CA PRO A 128 0.78 -6.69 2.98
C PRO A 128 0.24 -8.11 2.71
N LYS A 129 0.53 -9.08 3.59
CA LYS A 129 0.00 -10.43 3.52
C LYS A 129 -1.51 -10.46 3.81
N ASP A 130 -1.99 -9.61 4.73
CA ASP A 130 -3.42 -9.51 5.03
C ASP A 130 -4.17 -8.93 3.83
N PHE A 131 -3.61 -7.92 3.16
CA PHE A 131 -4.14 -7.44 1.90
C PHE A 131 -4.20 -8.54 0.83
N ALA A 132 -3.10 -9.28 0.63
CA ALA A 132 -3.06 -10.38 -0.33
C ALA A 132 -4.11 -11.45 -0.02
N HIS A 133 -4.33 -11.74 1.26
CA HIS A 133 -5.37 -12.64 1.73
C HIS A 133 -6.78 -12.11 1.39
N ASP A 134 -7.05 -10.85 1.67
CA ASP A 134 -8.35 -10.22 1.40
C ASP A 134 -8.64 -10.16 -0.09
N MET A 135 -7.64 -9.81 -0.92
CA MET A 135 -7.74 -9.84 -2.38
C MET A 135 -8.15 -11.21 -2.90
N ALA A 136 -7.52 -12.27 -2.38
CA ALA A 136 -7.88 -13.64 -2.75
C ALA A 136 -9.30 -13.99 -2.28
N SER A 137 -9.69 -13.55 -1.07
CA SER A 137 -11.03 -13.79 -0.50
C SER A 137 -12.13 -13.09 -1.30
N GLU A 138 -11.94 -11.83 -1.68
CA GLU A 138 -12.91 -11.07 -2.50
C GLU A 138 -13.11 -11.68 -3.88
N ALA A 139 -12.01 -12.14 -4.51
CA ALA A 139 -12.09 -12.79 -5.80
C ALA A 139 -12.93 -14.07 -5.75
N VAL A 140 -12.84 -14.84 -4.65
CA VAL A 140 -13.69 -16.02 -4.41
C VAL A 140 -15.14 -15.61 -4.18
N ALA A 141 -15.40 -14.65 -3.29
CA ALA A 141 -16.75 -14.20 -2.95
C ALA A 141 -17.50 -13.61 -4.14
N SER A 142 -16.81 -12.89 -5.03
CA SER A 142 -17.42 -12.28 -6.23
C SER A 142 -17.99 -13.31 -7.21
N THR A 143 -17.56 -14.56 -7.12
CA THR A 143 -18.03 -15.66 -7.99
C THR A 143 -19.27 -16.37 -7.45
N ASP A 144 -19.61 -16.17 -6.19
CA ASP A 144 -20.72 -16.85 -5.50
C ASP A 144 -22.07 -16.08 -5.60
N SER A 145 -22.07 -14.89 -6.20
CA SER A 145 -23.30 -14.15 -6.49
C SER A 145 -24.09 -14.86 -7.60
N GLY A 146 -24.97 -15.78 -7.22
CA GLY A 146 -25.84 -16.67 -7.98
C GLY A 146 -26.50 -16.20 -9.29
N GLY A 147 -25.77 -15.48 -10.12
CA GLY A 147 -26.11 -15.03 -11.44
C GLY A 147 -25.60 -15.99 -12.51
N TYR A 148 -26.37 -16.11 -13.60
CA TYR A 148 -26.00 -16.90 -14.76
C TYR A 148 -24.71 -16.35 -15.37
N MET A 149 -23.55 -16.99 -15.06
CA MET A 149 -22.28 -16.62 -15.66
C MET A 149 -22.17 -17.16 -17.08
N SER A 150 -21.79 -16.29 -18.03
CA SER A 150 -21.43 -16.74 -19.37
C SER A 150 -20.22 -17.70 -19.32
N GLU A 151 -20.13 -18.61 -20.29
CA GLU A 151 -19.01 -19.57 -20.38
C GLU A 151 -17.63 -18.86 -20.39
N SER A 152 -17.53 -17.70 -21.03
CA SER A 152 -16.31 -16.89 -21.06
C SER A 152 -15.91 -16.35 -19.67
N VAL A 153 -16.89 -15.93 -18.85
CA VAL A 153 -16.62 -15.46 -17.47
C VAL A 153 -16.24 -16.64 -16.59
N ARG A 154 -16.93 -17.78 -16.72
CA ARG A 154 -16.61 -19.02 -15.99
C ARG A 154 -15.18 -19.48 -16.26
N ASN A 155 -14.73 -19.44 -17.51
CA ASN A 155 -13.37 -19.84 -17.87
C ASN A 155 -12.31 -18.90 -17.25
N LYS A 156 -12.55 -17.59 -17.22
CA LYS A 156 -11.66 -16.63 -16.55
C LYS A 156 -11.59 -16.86 -15.04
N VAL A 157 -12.72 -17.16 -14.42
CA VAL A 157 -12.81 -17.50 -13.00
C VAL A 157 -12.02 -18.78 -12.69
N ASN A 158 -12.20 -19.83 -13.48
CA ASN A 158 -11.45 -21.06 -13.30
C ASN A 158 -9.94 -20.84 -13.47
N GLN A 159 -9.51 -20.08 -14.48
CA GLN A 159 -8.10 -19.71 -14.63
C GLN A 159 -7.54 -18.95 -13.42
N PHE A 160 -8.35 -18.06 -12.83
CA PHE A 160 -7.96 -17.36 -11.61
C PHE A 160 -7.78 -18.35 -10.46
N TYR A 161 -8.72 -19.25 -10.22
CA TYR A 161 -8.61 -20.27 -9.18
C TYR A 161 -7.42 -21.21 -9.40
N GLU A 162 -7.18 -21.64 -10.61
CA GLU A 162 -6.01 -22.46 -10.95
C GLU A 162 -4.71 -21.70 -10.64
N SER A 163 -4.67 -20.39 -10.89
CA SER A 163 -3.49 -19.57 -10.53
C SER A 163 -3.29 -19.47 -9.02
N MET A 164 -4.36 -19.40 -8.22
CA MET A 164 -4.28 -19.35 -6.75
C MET A 164 -3.68 -20.63 -6.15
N LEU A 165 -3.90 -21.79 -6.77
CA LEU A 165 -3.32 -23.05 -6.31
C LEU A 165 -1.78 -23.04 -6.35
N ASN A 166 -1.16 -22.21 -7.20
CA ASN A 166 0.28 -22.05 -7.25
C ASN A 166 0.87 -21.40 -5.98
N TYR A 167 0.03 -20.80 -5.12
CA TYR A 167 0.45 -20.21 -3.84
C TYR A 167 0.25 -21.15 -2.64
N LEU A 168 -0.13 -22.40 -2.86
CA LEU A 168 -0.11 -23.41 -1.80
C LEU A 168 1.34 -23.87 -1.59
N ASP A 169 1.83 -23.69 -0.38
CA ASP A 169 3.17 -24.15 0.06
C ASP A 169 3.00 -25.27 1.07
N LEU A 170 3.19 -26.51 0.60
CA LEU A 170 3.10 -27.72 1.40
C LEU A 170 4.50 -28.18 1.80
N THR A 171 4.74 -28.29 3.10
CA THR A 171 5.97 -28.94 3.59
C THR A 171 5.83 -30.47 3.54
N ASP A 172 6.97 -31.19 3.53
CA ASP A 172 6.99 -32.66 3.58
C ASP A 172 6.17 -33.20 4.77
N THR A 173 6.19 -32.48 5.91
CA THR A 173 5.40 -32.86 7.10
C THR A 173 3.91 -32.74 6.85
N ASP A 174 3.49 -31.73 6.11
CA ASP A 174 2.09 -31.49 5.79
C ASP A 174 1.60 -32.51 4.77
N ALA A 175 2.38 -32.79 3.73
CA ALA A 175 2.07 -33.82 2.74
C ALA A 175 1.85 -35.20 3.41
N ARG A 176 2.73 -35.54 4.36
CA ARG A 176 2.60 -36.80 5.10
C ARG A 176 1.36 -36.84 6.00
N GLN A 177 1.02 -35.78 6.71
CA GLN A 177 -0.19 -35.75 7.55
C GLN A 177 -1.46 -35.90 6.72
N ILE A 178 -1.50 -35.21 5.57
CA ILE A 178 -2.60 -35.34 4.60
C ILE A 178 -2.73 -36.78 4.11
N ALA A 179 -1.62 -37.39 3.74
CA ALA A 179 -1.60 -38.76 3.25
C ALA A 179 -2.11 -39.76 4.30
N ILE A 180 -1.77 -39.55 5.57
CA ILE A 180 -2.30 -40.36 6.70
C ILE A 180 -3.81 -40.18 6.83
N ASP A 181 -4.29 -38.94 6.89
CA ASP A 181 -5.72 -38.64 7.07
C ASP A 181 -6.56 -39.20 5.90
N MET A 182 -6.01 -39.22 4.70
CA MET A 182 -6.68 -39.81 3.53
C MET A 182 -6.68 -41.34 3.57
N ALA A 183 -5.53 -41.94 3.88
CA ALA A 183 -5.43 -43.39 3.98
C ALA A 183 -6.29 -43.97 5.14
N ASP A 184 -6.46 -43.22 6.24
CA ASP A 184 -7.35 -43.56 7.34
C ASP A 184 -8.82 -43.60 6.93
N SER A 185 -9.20 -42.93 5.87
CA SER A 185 -10.55 -42.97 5.31
C SER A 185 -10.82 -44.20 4.46
N GLU A 186 -9.78 -44.97 4.12
CA GLU A 186 -9.86 -46.22 3.35
C GLU A 186 -9.86 -47.44 4.31
N GLU A 187 -10.67 -48.46 4.02
CA GLU A 187 -10.66 -49.71 4.81
C GLU A 187 -9.49 -50.62 4.36
N LEU A 188 -8.27 -50.32 4.86
CA LEU A 188 -7.04 -51.03 4.53
C LEU A 188 -6.50 -51.83 5.70
N ASP A 189 -5.78 -52.95 5.43
CA ASP A 189 -4.95 -53.58 6.44
C ASP A 189 -3.68 -52.76 6.74
N GLU A 190 -2.98 -53.04 7.84
CA GLU A 190 -1.88 -52.19 8.33
C GLU A 190 -0.74 -52.04 7.33
N ASP A 191 -0.38 -53.09 6.59
CA ASP A 191 0.70 -53.03 5.60
C ASP A 191 0.27 -52.22 4.35
N SER A 192 -0.95 -52.43 3.89
CA SER A 192 -1.55 -51.69 2.78
C SER A 192 -1.77 -50.21 3.10
N HIS A 193 -2.13 -49.88 4.34
CA HIS A 193 -2.30 -48.53 4.82
C HIS A 193 -1.01 -47.72 4.68
N TRP A 194 0.11 -48.23 5.22
CA TRP A 194 1.39 -47.48 5.11
C TRP A 194 1.91 -47.41 3.69
N GLN A 195 1.68 -48.40 2.84
CA GLN A 195 1.98 -48.30 1.41
C GLN A 195 1.17 -47.18 0.74
N ARG A 196 -0.11 -47.07 1.10
CA ARG A 196 -0.99 -46.04 0.57
C ARG A 196 -0.59 -44.65 1.04
N VAL A 197 -0.19 -44.47 2.29
CA VAL A 197 0.37 -43.21 2.81
C VAL A 197 1.59 -42.77 2.00
N ASP A 198 2.57 -43.67 1.81
CA ASP A 198 3.80 -43.35 1.07
C ASP A 198 3.53 -43.03 -0.42
N GLU A 199 2.49 -43.61 -1.01
CA GLU A 199 2.06 -43.33 -2.38
C GLU A 199 1.42 -41.93 -2.48
N ILE A 200 0.45 -41.64 -1.62
CA ILE A 200 -0.25 -40.36 -1.56
C ILE A 200 0.72 -39.20 -1.23
N GLU A 201 1.60 -39.36 -0.23
CA GLU A 201 2.62 -38.40 0.14
C GLU A 201 3.48 -38.04 -1.07
N ARG A 202 3.95 -39.02 -1.81
CA ARG A 202 4.77 -38.82 -3.01
C ARG A 202 4.02 -38.12 -4.13
N GLU A 203 2.75 -38.42 -4.33
CA GLU A 203 1.91 -37.74 -5.31
C GLU A 203 1.72 -36.27 -4.96
N ILE A 204 1.43 -35.97 -3.69
CA ILE A 204 1.28 -34.59 -3.18
C ILE A 204 2.59 -33.82 -3.31
N GLU A 205 3.74 -34.41 -2.93
CA GLU A 205 5.05 -33.75 -3.02
C GLU A 205 5.46 -33.42 -4.48
N ASN A 206 5.10 -34.30 -5.42
CA ASN A 206 5.48 -34.10 -6.83
C ASN A 206 4.62 -33.07 -7.54
N ASP A 207 3.32 -33.04 -7.29
CA ASP A 207 2.37 -32.08 -7.89
C ASP A 207 1.16 -31.89 -6.98
N PRO A 208 1.25 -31.04 -5.93
CA PRO A 208 0.14 -30.78 -5.01
C PRO A 208 -1.13 -30.32 -5.73
N THR A 209 -0.96 -29.45 -6.71
CA THR A 209 -2.08 -28.89 -7.47
C THR A 209 -2.78 -29.95 -8.29
N GLY A 210 -2.04 -30.73 -9.08
CA GLY A 210 -2.57 -31.82 -9.90
C GLY A 210 -3.23 -32.88 -9.04
N TYR A 211 -2.63 -33.28 -7.94
CA TYR A 211 -3.17 -34.27 -7.02
C TYR A 211 -4.59 -33.92 -6.54
N PHE A 212 -4.78 -32.69 -6.03
CA PHE A 212 -6.10 -32.26 -5.55
C PHE A 212 -7.12 -32.08 -6.68
N LEU A 213 -6.71 -31.69 -7.87
CA LEU A 213 -7.60 -31.62 -9.02
C LEU A 213 -8.03 -33.01 -9.50
N ASP A 214 -7.13 -33.96 -9.54
CA ASP A 214 -7.40 -35.36 -9.92
C ASP A 214 -8.34 -36.08 -8.93
N MET A 215 -8.29 -35.70 -7.65
CA MET A 215 -9.22 -36.17 -6.63
C MET A 215 -10.65 -35.62 -6.78
N GLY A 216 -10.93 -34.86 -7.83
CA GLY A 216 -12.24 -34.30 -8.14
C GLY A 216 -12.58 -33.02 -7.39
N TYR A 217 -11.62 -32.42 -6.68
CA TYR A 217 -11.77 -31.05 -6.19
C TYR A 217 -11.69 -30.09 -7.35
N SER A 218 -12.65 -29.18 -7.45
CA SER A 218 -12.50 -28.06 -8.41
C SER A 218 -11.47 -27.08 -7.85
N ALA A 219 -10.74 -26.39 -8.74
CA ALA A 219 -9.84 -25.33 -8.35
C ALA A 219 -10.53 -24.31 -7.41
N LYS A 220 -11.80 -24.00 -7.68
CA LYS A 220 -12.63 -23.16 -6.82
C LYS A 220 -12.74 -23.70 -5.37
N GLN A 221 -13.06 -24.99 -5.20
CA GLN A 221 -13.21 -25.59 -3.85
C GLN A 221 -11.90 -25.56 -3.07
N LEU A 222 -10.75 -25.79 -3.71
CA LEU A 222 -9.44 -25.71 -3.07
C LEU A 222 -9.11 -24.30 -2.63
N VAL A 223 -9.35 -23.30 -3.47
CA VAL A 223 -9.12 -21.89 -3.14
C VAL A 223 -10.07 -21.42 -2.04
N GLU A 224 -11.37 -21.77 -2.10
CA GLU A 224 -12.34 -21.46 -1.05
C GLU A 224 -11.92 -22.05 0.29
N SER A 225 -11.47 -23.31 0.31
CA SER A 225 -10.96 -23.94 1.53
C SER A 225 -9.70 -23.24 2.03
N ALA A 226 -8.79 -22.87 1.15
CA ALA A 226 -7.57 -22.16 1.49
C ALA A 226 -7.83 -20.78 2.09
N ILE A 227 -8.84 -20.06 1.62
CA ILE A 227 -9.18 -18.72 2.08
C ILE A 227 -10.05 -18.73 3.35
N ASN A 228 -11.01 -19.65 3.44
CA ASN A 228 -12.01 -19.68 4.52
C ASN A 228 -11.61 -20.54 5.75
N GLY A 229 -10.34 -20.90 5.90
CA GLY A 229 -9.82 -21.64 7.04
C GLY A 229 -10.03 -23.16 6.95
N GLY A 230 -10.32 -23.68 5.76
CA GLY A 230 -10.30 -25.13 5.48
C GLY A 230 -8.89 -25.66 5.33
N PHE A 231 -8.80 -26.97 5.04
CA PHE A 231 -7.54 -27.67 4.98
C PHE A 231 -6.46 -27.03 4.09
N PRO A 232 -6.67 -26.61 2.83
CA PRO A 232 -5.61 -25.99 2.06
C PRO A 232 -5.28 -24.54 2.46
N TRP A 233 -6.17 -23.86 3.23
CA TRP A 233 -5.97 -22.48 3.65
C TRP A 233 -4.71 -22.27 4.48
N MET A 234 -4.39 -23.20 5.38
CA MET A 234 -3.20 -23.13 6.23
C MET A 234 -1.88 -23.19 5.43
N PHE A 235 -1.92 -23.58 4.16
CA PHE A 235 -0.77 -23.67 3.26
C PHE A 235 -0.71 -22.53 2.24
N PHE A 236 -1.63 -21.57 2.30
CA PHE A 236 -1.65 -20.45 1.35
C PHE A 236 -0.50 -19.48 1.63
N ASP A 237 0.43 -19.37 0.69
CA ASP A 237 1.58 -18.48 0.76
C ASP A 237 1.19 -17.04 0.39
N SER A 238 0.61 -16.31 1.35
CA SER A 238 0.23 -14.90 1.18
C SER A 238 1.44 -14.00 0.91
N GLU A 239 2.65 -14.38 1.37
CA GLU A 239 3.87 -13.61 1.13
C GLU A 239 4.32 -13.70 -0.33
N ARG A 240 4.27 -14.89 -0.89
CA ARG A 240 4.55 -15.11 -2.31
C ARG A 240 3.51 -14.41 -3.17
N TYR A 241 2.22 -14.52 -2.80
CA TYR A 241 1.15 -13.84 -3.53
C TYR A 241 1.29 -12.31 -3.47
N TRP A 242 1.61 -11.74 -2.29
CA TRP A 242 1.93 -10.32 -2.20
C TRP A 242 3.08 -9.91 -3.12
N ARG A 243 4.15 -10.71 -3.18
CA ARG A 243 5.29 -10.43 -4.07
C ARG A 243 4.87 -10.35 -5.53
N ASP A 244 3.98 -11.21 -5.98
CA ASP A 244 3.47 -11.18 -7.35
C ASP A 244 2.51 -10.01 -7.59
N LEU A 245 1.70 -9.63 -6.59
CA LEU A 245 0.88 -8.42 -6.63
C LEU A 245 1.76 -7.16 -6.73
N SER A 246 2.85 -7.09 -5.96
CA SER A 246 3.77 -5.94 -6.01
C SER A 246 4.48 -5.80 -7.37
N LEU A 247 4.70 -6.90 -8.08
CA LEU A 247 5.19 -6.88 -9.47
C LEU A 247 4.10 -6.49 -10.49
N SER A 248 2.84 -6.49 -10.08
CA SER A 248 1.67 -6.19 -10.93
C SER A 248 1.11 -4.79 -10.72
N GLY A 249 1.83 -3.92 -9.99
CA GLY A 249 1.48 -2.51 -9.78
C GLY A 249 0.94 -2.18 -8.39
N TYR A 250 0.93 -3.13 -7.45
CA TYR A 250 0.65 -2.80 -6.05
C TYR A 250 1.93 -2.38 -5.34
N ASP A 251 1.83 -1.37 -4.47
CA ASP A 251 2.91 -0.89 -3.61
C ASP A 251 2.40 -0.64 -2.19
N ASP A 252 3.29 -0.55 -1.21
CA ASP A 252 2.94 -0.29 0.17
C ASP A 252 3.77 0.82 0.82
N ILE A 253 3.13 1.55 1.73
CA ILE A 253 3.78 2.52 2.59
C ILE A 253 3.55 2.12 4.05
N TYR A 254 4.64 1.80 4.74
CA TYR A 254 4.59 1.58 6.20
C TYR A 254 4.60 2.92 6.95
N PHE A 255 3.56 3.13 7.79
CA PHE A 255 3.43 4.31 8.61
C PHE A 255 2.67 3.99 9.91
N ASP A 256 3.21 4.43 11.05
CA ASP A 256 2.62 4.30 12.40
C ASP A 256 2.06 2.90 12.74
N GLY A 257 2.83 1.86 12.39
CA GLY A 257 2.49 0.48 12.72
C GLY A 257 1.55 -0.21 11.72
N LYS A 258 1.16 0.46 10.65
CA LYS A 258 0.24 -0.04 9.61
C LYS A 258 0.87 0.04 8.22
N TYR A 259 0.31 -0.72 7.30
CA TYR A 259 0.64 -0.71 5.88
C TYR A 259 -0.52 -0.12 5.10
N TYR A 260 -0.21 0.84 4.24
CA TYR A 260 -1.15 1.52 3.36
C TYR A 260 -0.86 1.08 1.94
N ILE A 261 -1.83 0.44 1.31
CA ILE A 261 -1.67 -0.18 0.00
C ILE A 261 -2.15 0.77 -1.09
N PHE A 262 -1.39 0.80 -2.18
CA PHE A 262 -1.66 1.60 -3.38
C PHE A 262 -1.63 0.73 -4.62
N TYR A 263 -2.34 1.16 -5.66
CA TYR A 263 -2.29 0.56 -6.97
C TYR A 263 -1.91 1.61 -8.00
N GLU A 264 -0.80 1.40 -8.70
CA GLU A 264 -0.33 2.27 -9.79
C GLU A 264 -0.86 1.74 -11.13
N TYR A 265 -1.54 2.61 -11.88
CA TYR A 265 -2.08 2.30 -13.20
C TYR A 265 -1.02 2.44 -14.31
#